data_ee8b4156ea51cab043df706bb177323c
#
_entry.id   ee8b4156ea51cab043df706bb177323c
#
_cell.length_a   1.000
_cell.length_b   1.000
_cell.length_c   1.000
_cell.angle_alpha   90.00
_cell.angle_beta   90.00
_cell.angle_gamma   90.00
#
_symmetry.space_group_name_H-M   'P 1'
#
loop_
_entity.id
_entity.type
_entity.pdbx_description
1 polymer ?
#
loop_
_entity_poly.entity_id
_entity_poly.type
_entity_poly.pdbx_seq_one_letter_code
_entity_poly.pdbx_strand_id
1 'polypeptide(L)'
;MLPPNRQSQEAQELIGLARERSGETAKARAEYELYLRLFPDGDGAARVRKRLLALGADAPPAPRPDRAPVRAVSGNLSQYYYGGRTKIDTAFNTPTTPDRSTFAATHQSLLVTNLDLTLRNRSESADTRIVFRDTYSWSSLDTTPSYNRLNAAYYEYRGLQNSFTTRIGRQTGLSGGLPNRFDGAIAGLGMAAAKRAVIDWLVRCGRGEQKVTY
;
A
#
# COMPACT_ATOMS: atom_id res chain seq x y z
N MET A 1 3.96 19.20 -25.74
CA MET A 1 3.54 20.62 -25.56
C MET A 1 3.27 21.19 -26.93
N LEU A 2 2.06 21.70 -27.17
CA LEU A 2 1.74 22.41 -28.40
C LEU A 2 2.50 23.76 -28.41
N PRO A 3 2.99 24.24 -29.56
CA PRO A 3 3.67 25.53 -29.63
C PRO A 3 2.75 26.64 -29.17
N PRO A 4 3.26 27.67 -28.48
CA PRO A 4 2.46 28.80 -28.04
C PRO A 4 1.92 29.54 -29.26
N ASN A 5 0.61 29.51 -29.44
CA ASN A 5 -0.07 30.23 -30.47
C ASN A 5 -0.98 31.32 -29.85
N ARG A 6 -1.49 32.26 -30.67
CA ARG A 6 -2.36 33.35 -30.21
C ARG A 6 -3.62 32.85 -29.51
N GLN A 7 -4.20 31.76 -29.98
CA GLN A 7 -5.40 31.15 -29.40
C GLN A 7 -5.14 30.58 -28.00
N SER A 8 -3.95 29.98 -27.75
CA SER A 8 -3.58 29.48 -26.42
C SER A 8 -3.36 30.61 -25.42
N GLN A 9 -2.85 31.77 -25.85
CA GLN A 9 -2.72 32.97 -25.02
C GLN A 9 -4.10 33.50 -24.61
N GLU A 10 -5.01 33.67 -25.56
CA GLU A 10 -6.36 34.13 -25.30
C GLU A 10 -7.14 33.18 -24.41
N ALA A 11 -7.03 31.89 -24.65
CA ALA A 11 -7.67 30.86 -23.78
C ALA A 11 -7.19 30.93 -22.33
N GLN A 12 -5.88 31.07 -22.11
CA GLN A 12 -5.32 31.18 -20.77
C GLN A 12 -5.75 32.48 -20.06
N GLU A 13 -5.81 33.61 -20.77
CA GLU A 13 -6.33 34.88 -20.23
C GLU A 13 -7.81 34.75 -19.85
N LEU A 14 -8.61 34.10 -20.69
CA LEU A 14 -10.05 33.91 -20.47
C LEU A 14 -10.33 32.99 -19.28
N ILE A 15 -9.50 31.94 -19.04
CA ILE A 15 -9.61 31.08 -17.87
C ILE A 15 -9.39 31.90 -16.59
N GLY A 16 -8.35 32.74 -16.57
CA GLY A 16 -8.09 33.63 -15.44
C GLY A 16 -9.28 34.60 -15.20
N LEU A 17 -9.81 35.17 -16.25
CA LEU A 17 -10.97 36.08 -16.19
C LEU A 17 -12.27 35.41 -15.72
N ALA A 18 -12.51 34.18 -16.15
CA ALA A 18 -13.67 33.41 -15.71
C ALA A 18 -13.60 33.11 -14.20
N ARG A 19 -12.44 32.74 -13.69
CA ARG A 19 -12.22 32.52 -12.26
C ARG A 19 -12.33 33.80 -11.43
N GLU A 20 -11.83 34.94 -11.96
CA GLU A 20 -11.99 36.27 -11.36
C GLU A 20 -13.46 36.61 -11.18
N ARG A 21 -14.26 36.45 -12.26
CA ARG A 21 -15.70 36.72 -12.23
C ARG A 21 -16.51 35.79 -11.35
N SER A 22 -16.03 34.57 -11.18
CA SER A 22 -16.62 33.59 -10.24
C SER A 22 -16.24 33.84 -8.77
N GLY A 23 -15.47 34.90 -8.48
CA GLY A 23 -15.02 35.21 -7.11
C GLY A 23 -13.89 34.29 -6.62
N GLU A 24 -13.33 33.43 -7.46
CA GLU A 24 -12.24 32.53 -7.14
C GLU A 24 -10.87 33.23 -7.25
N THR A 25 -10.66 34.31 -6.47
CA THR A 25 -9.51 35.21 -6.59
C THR A 25 -8.16 34.52 -6.53
N ALA A 26 -7.99 33.54 -5.64
CA ALA A 26 -6.74 32.79 -5.51
C ALA A 26 -6.43 31.93 -6.76
N LYS A 27 -7.45 31.35 -7.38
CA LYS A 27 -7.27 30.58 -8.62
C LYS A 27 -7.05 31.50 -9.81
N ALA A 28 -7.79 32.62 -9.89
CA ALA A 28 -7.59 33.64 -10.93
C ALA A 28 -6.16 34.15 -10.92
N ARG A 29 -5.61 34.43 -9.74
CA ARG A 29 -4.22 34.83 -9.57
C ARG A 29 -3.24 33.78 -10.11
N ALA A 30 -3.42 32.52 -9.75
CA ALA A 30 -2.57 31.44 -10.24
C ALA A 30 -2.57 31.30 -11.77
N GLU A 31 -3.76 31.48 -12.40
CA GLU A 31 -3.88 31.44 -13.86
C GLU A 31 -3.21 32.66 -14.54
N TYR A 32 -3.31 33.85 -13.93
CA TYR A 32 -2.62 35.03 -14.45
C TYR A 32 -1.10 34.95 -14.28
N GLU A 33 -0.61 34.42 -13.16
CA GLU A 33 0.83 34.15 -12.96
C GLU A 33 1.33 33.10 -13.97
N LEU A 34 0.56 32.07 -14.23
CA LEU A 34 0.86 31.06 -15.25
C LEU A 34 0.92 31.69 -16.65
N TYR A 35 -0.06 32.55 -16.99
CA TYR A 35 -0.05 33.29 -18.25
C TYR A 35 1.23 34.09 -18.43
N LEU A 36 1.63 34.90 -17.44
CA LEU A 36 2.84 35.73 -17.49
C LEU A 36 4.13 34.91 -17.56
N ARG A 37 4.12 33.69 -17.04
CA ARG A 37 5.25 32.77 -17.14
C ARG A 37 5.37 32.15 -18.53
N LEU A 38 4.24 31.80 -19.14
CA LEU A 38 4.22 31.19 -20.47
C LEU A 38 4.36 32.22 -21.60
N PHE A 39 3.80 33.43 -21.41
CA PHE A 39 3.71 34.46 -22.42
C PHE A 39 4.10 35.85 -21.86
N PRO A 40 5.37 36.03 -21.44
CA PRO A 40 5.80 37.29 -20.80
C PRO A 40 5.64 38.54 -21.64
N ASP A 41 5.75 38.40 -22.98
CA ASP A 41 5.67 39.45 -23.97
C ASP A 41 4.44 39.30 -24.90
N GLY A 42 3.44 38.51 -24.49
CA GLY A 42 2.22 38.30 -25.23
C GLY A 42 1.32 39.54 -25.26
N ASP A 43 0.45 39.64 -26.27
CA ASP A 43 -0.47 40.78 -26.48
C ASP A 43 -1.36 41.08 -25.26
N GLY A 44 -1.64 40.07 -24.42
CA GLY A 44 -2.40 40.19 -23.17
C GLY A 44 -1.59 40.49 -21.93
N ALA A 45 -0.25 40.45 -22.00
CA ALA A 45 0.59 40.51 -20.80
C ALA A 45 0.40 41.78 -19.96
N ALA A 46 0.25 42.92 -20.62
CA ALA A 46 -0.01 44.20 -19.94
C ALA A 46 -1.37 44.19 -19.21
N ARG A 47 -2.42 43.66 -19.86
CA ARG A 47 -3.76 43.53 -19.26
C ARG A 47 -3.74 42.58 -18.07
N VAL A 48 -3.09 41.44 -18.22
CA VAL A 48 -2.99 40.41 -17.17
C VAL A 48 -2.20 40.95 -15.98
N ARG A 49 -1.08 41.66 -16.19
CA ARG A 49 -0.34 42.32 -15.09
C ARG A 49 -1.21 43.32 -14.33
N LYS A 50 -1.99 44.15 -15.04
CA LYS A 50 -2.92 45.09 -14.40
C LYS A 50 -4.00 44.41 -13.58
N ARG A 51 -4.56 43.30 -14.06
CA ARG A 51 -5.55 42.50 -13.32
C ARG A 51 -4.93 41.82 -12.09
N LEU A 52 -3.73 41.27 -12.25
CA LEU A 52 -3.01 40.64 -11.15
C LEU A 52 -2.71 41.63 -10.01
N LEU A 53 -2.33 42.88 -10.35
CA LEU A 53 -2.16 43.95 -9.37
C LEU A 53 -3.49 44.34 -8.69
N ALA A 54 -4.60 44.39 -9.44
CA ALA A 54 -5.91 44.68 -8.88
C ALA A 54 -6.44 43.61 -7.94
N LEU A 55 -6.05 42.34 -8.15
CA LEU A 55 -6.39 41.21 -7.24
C LEU A 55 -5.57 41.22 -5.93
N GLY A 56 -4.69 42.19 -5.75
CA GLY A 56 -3.88 42.38 -4.55
C GLY A 56 -2.69 41.41 -4.48
N ALA A 57 -1.51 41.98 -4.42
CA ALA A 57 -0.27 41.20 -4.24
C ALA A 57 -0.21 40.46 -2.90
N ASP A 58 -1.07 40.83 -1.94
CA ASP A 58 -1.03 40.44 -0.54
C ASP A 58 -2.15 39.47 -0.11
N ALA A 59 -2.94 38.93 -1.04
CA ALA A 59 -3.80 37.81 -0.66
C ALA A 59 -2.91 36.60 -0.37
N PRO A 60 -2.81 36.13 0.89
CA PRO A 60 -2.07 34.91 1.16
C PRO A 60 -2.65 33.80 0.29
N PRO A 61 -1.82 32.87 -0.25
CA PRO A 61 -2.32 31.75 -1.01
C PRO A 61 -3.42 31.09 -0.18
N ALA A 62 -4.61 30.95 -0.77
CA ALA A 62 -5.73 30.35 -0.05
C ALA A 62 -5.23 29.06 0.61
N PRO A 63 -5.42 28.89 1.93
CA PRO A 63 -4.99 27.70 2.60
C PRO A 63 -5.54 26.54 1.80
N ARG A 64 -4.66 25.64 1.35
CA ARG A 64 -5.10 24.41 0.69
C ARG A 64 -6.05 23.78 1.67
N PRO A 65 -7.31 23.49 1.28
CA PRO A 65 -8.24 22.88 2.20
C PRO A 65 -7.55 21.64 2.75
N ASP A 66 -7.34 21.60 4.08
CA ASP A 66 -6.77 20.44 4.74
C ASP A 66 -7.59 19.24 4.27
N ARG A 67 -7.00 18.44 3.40
CA ARG A 67 -7.67 17.24 2.93
C ARG A 67 -7.86 16.36 4.15
N ALA A 68 -9.11 16.16 4.54
CA ALA A 68 -9.44 15.25 5.61
C ALA A 68 -8.69 13.92 5.40
N PRO A 69 -8.11 13.35 6.46
CA PRO A 69 -7.34 12.12 6.32
C PRO A 69 -8.21 11.02 5.72
N VAL A 70 -7.73 10.41 4.65
CA VAL A 70 -8.42 9.30 4.00
C VAL A 70 -8.13 8.03 4.79
N ARG A 71 -9.16 7.48 5.40
CA ARG A 71 -9.11 6.20 6.10
C ARG A 71 -9.69 5.12 5.21
N ALA A 72 -8.96 4.02 5.04
CA ALA A 72 -9.39 2.86 4.30
C ALA A 72 -9.15 1.61 5.12
N VAL A 73 -10.15 0.74 5.11
CA VAL A 73 -10.07 -0.61 5.68
C VAL A 73 -10.30 -1.58 4.53
N SER A 74 -9.39 -2.50 4.36
CA SER A 74 -9.53 -3.57 3.38
C SER A 74 -9.14 -4.90 4.01
N GLY A 75 -9.79 -5.96 3.61
CA GLY A 75 -9.50 -7.28 4.13
C GLY A 75 -10.08 -8.36 3.25
N ASN A 76 -9.56 -9.56 3.42
CA ASN A 76 -10.03 -10.77 2.80
C ASN A 76 -10.04 -11.89 3.83
N LEU A 77 -11.15 -12.64 3.85
CA LEU A 77 -11.28 -13.90 4.59
C LEU A 77 -11.51 -15.00 3.56
N SER A 78 -10.63 -15.99 3.53
CA SER A 78 -10.78 -17.15 2.68
C SER A 78 -10.67 -18.44 3.47
N GLN A 79 -11.44 -19.43 3.05
CA GLN A 79 -11.52 -20.71 3.72
C GLN A 79 -11.45 -21.84 2.69
N TYR A 80 -10.58 -22.80 2.94
CA TYR A 80 -10.37 -23.94 2.05
C TYR A 80 -10.44 -25.24 2.85
N TYR A 81 -11.11 -26.24 2.29
CA TYR A 81 -11.11 -27.57 2.84
C TYR A 81 -10.28 -28.52 1.97
N TYR A 82 -9.38 -29.23 2.60
CA TYR A 82 -8.60 -30.29 1.97
C TYR A 82 -8.98 -31.63 2.60
N GLY A 83 -9.55 -32.51 1.78
CA GLY A 83 -9.95 -33.87 2.21
C GLY A 83 -9.24 -34.93 1.37
N GLY A 84 -8.72 -35.97 2.01
CA GLY A 84 -8.10 -37.10 1.32
C GLY A 84 -8.55 -38.41 1.99
N ARG A 85 -9.11 -39.32 1.18
CA ARG A 85 -9.52 -40.65 1.61
C ARG A 85 -8.98 -41.68 0.64
N THR A 86 -8.37 -42.72 1.19
CA THR A 86 -7.95 -43.90 0.42
C THR A 86 -8.87 -45.05 0.76
N LYS A 87 -9.35 -45.74 -0.26
CA LYS A 87 -10.06 -46.98 -0.16
C LYS A 87 -9.35 -48.04 -0.99
N ILE A 88 -8.96 -49.15 -0.37
CA ILE A 88 -8.28 -50.27 -1.02
C ILE A 88 -9.20 -51.47 -0.86
N ASP A 89 -9.70 -51.97 -1.98
CA ASP A 89 -10.45 -53.22 -2.05
C ASP A 89 -9.53 -54.30 -2.62
N THR A 90 -9.19 -55.30 -1.81
CA THR A 90 -8.33 -56.39 -2.21
C THR A 90 -9.16 -57.64 -2.30
N ALA A 91 -9.12 -58.33 -3.46
CA ALA A 91 -9.75 -59.57 -3.70
C ALA A 91 -8.71 -60.65 -4.05
N PHE A 92 -8.57 -61.66 -3.20
CA PHE A 92 -7.78 -62.85 -3.49
C PHE A 92 -8.69 -63.96 -3.96
N ASN A 93 -8.50 -64.40 -5.20
CA ASN A 93 -9.24 -65.55 -5.76
C ASN A 93 -8.43 -66.81 -5.50
N THR A 94 -8.71 -67.48 -4.40
CA THR A 94 -8.23 -68.84 -4.12
C THR A 94 -9.25 -69.87 -4.61
N PRO A 95 -8.81 -71.05 -5.05
CA PRO A 95 -9.75 -72.05 -5.60
C PRO A 95 -10.82 -72.52 -4.63
N THR A 96 -10.68 -72.27 -3.34
CA THR A 96 -11.56 -72.77 -2.29
C THR A 96 -12.44 -71.72 -1.64
N THR A 97 -12.00 -70.44 -1.59
CA THR A 97 -12.80 -69.36 -0.99
C THR A 97 -12.31 -68.01 -1.51
N PRO A 98 -13.18 -67.19 -2.05
CA PRO A 98 -12.84 -65.80 -2.38
C PRO A 98 -12.71 -65.01 -1.08
N ASP A 99 -11.52 -64.53 -0.77
CA ASP A 99 -11.29 -63.57 0.33
C ASP A 99 -11.31 -62.14 -0.20
N ARG A 100 -12.15 -61.31 0.40
CA ARG A 100 -12.28 -59.90 0.07
C ARG A 100 -12.00 -59.09 1.35
N SER A 101 -11.02 -58.23 1.29
CA SER A 101 -10.76 -57.23 2.33
C SER A 101 -10.89 -55.82 1.79
N THR A 102 -11.55 -54.95 2.57
CA THR A 102 -11.66 -53.53 2.28
C THR A 102 -10.98 -52.74 3.37
N PHE A 103 -10.01 -51.99 2.99
CA PHE A 103 -9.34 -50.99 3.84
C PHE A 103 -9.77 -49.60 3.42
N ALA A 104 -10.26 -48.78 4.36
CA ALA A 104 -10.59 -47.40 4.12
C ALA A 104 -9.96 -46.51 5.21
N ALA A 105 -9.17 -45.53 4.81
CA ALA A 105 -8.59 -44.60 5.73
C ALA A 105 -8.71 -43.16 5.21
N THR A 106 -9.07 -42.27 6.10
CA THR A 106 -8.97 -40.80 5.84
C THR A 106 -7.61 -40.35 6.32
N HIS A 107 -6.78 -39.88 5.40
CA HIS A 107 -5.41 -39.46 5.69
C HIS A 107 -5.23 -37.93 5.68
N GLN A 108 -6.24 -37.20 5.22
CA GLN A 108 -6.25 -35.76 5.24
C GLN A 108 -7.66 -35.22 5.48
N SER A 109 -7.82 -34.34 6.44
CA SER A 109 -9.04 -33.57 6.69
C SER A 109 -8.66 -32.28 7.37
N LEU A 110 -8.44 -31.25 6.57
CA LEU A 110 -7.85 -29.97 6.98
C LEU A 110 -8.73 -28.81 6.49
N LEU A 111 -9.16 -27.97 7.42
CA LEU A 111 -9.81 -26.70 7.12
C LEU A 111 -8.82 -25.57 7.32
N VAL A 112 -8.46 -24.86 6.27
CA VAL A 112 -7.53 -23.75 6.28
C VAL A 112 -8.29 -22.44 6.15
N THR A 113 -8.13 -21.57 7.14
CA THR A 113 -8.72 -20.23 7.18
C THR A 113 -7.60 -19.19 7.07
N ASN A 114 -7.67 -18.33 6.07
CA ASN A 114 -6.76 -17.21 5.90
C ASN A 114 -7.49 -15.91 6.17
N LEU A 115 -6.91 -15.06 7.00
CA LEU A 115 -7.37 -13.70 7.28
C LEU A 115 -6.29 -12.71 6.84
N ASP A 116 -6.64 -11.78 5.99
CA ASP A 116 -5.81 -10.62 5.61
C ASP A 116 -6.58 -9.34 5.93
N LEU A 117 -6.01 -8.48 6.76
CA LEU A 117 -6.60 -7.20 7.15
C LEU A 117 -5.58 -6.09 7.00
N THR A 118 -5.97 -5.02 6.33
CA THR A 118 -5.16 -3.82 6.14
C THR A 118 -5.98 -2.58 6.50
N LEU A 119 -5.46 -1.82 7.45
CA LEU A 119 -5.96 -0.49 7.81
C LEU A 119 -4.96 0.54 7.30
N ARG A 120 -5.43 1.52 6.56
CA ARG A 120 -4.60 2.61 6.04
C ARG A 120 -5.20 3.95 6.42
N ASN A 121 -4.36 4.85 6.89
CA ASN A 121 -4.72 6.24 7.15
C ASN A 121 -3.70 7.14 6.45
N ARG A 122 -4.18 7.91 5.48
CA ARG A 122 -3.35 8.83 4.70
C ARG A 122 -3.76 10.26 4.96
N SER A 123 -2.84 11.05 5.48
CA SER A 123 -2.93 12.50 5.64
C SER A 123 -2.00 13.22 4.65
N GLU A 124 -1.96 14.53 4.69
CA GLU A 124 -1.03 15.33 3.87
C GLU A 124 0.45 15.15 4.29
N SER A 125 0.67 14.86 5.58
CA SER A 125 2.02 14.73 6.15
C SER A 125 2.52 13.30 6.25
N ALA A 126 1.61 12.30 6.33
CA ALA A 126 1.96 10.92 6.59
C ALA A 126 0.99 9.92 5.95
N ASP A 127 1.51 8.75 5.61
CA ASP A 127 0.76 7.56 5.20
C ASP A 127 1.08 6.45 6.21
N THR A 128 0.08 6.04 6.97
CA THR A 128 0.23 4.98 7.98
C THR A 128 -0.56 3.75 7.59
N ARG A 129 -0.01 2.57 7.87
CA ARG A 129 -0.64 1.30 7.55
C ARG A 129 -0.43 0.28 8.67
N ILE A 130 -1.51 -0.41 9.03
CA ILE A 130 -1.47 -1.59 9.89
C ILE A 130 -1.85 -2.78 9.01
N VAL A 131 -1.04 -3.83 9.04
CA VAL A 131 -1.29 -5.06 8.29
C VAL A 131 -1.29 -6.23 9.26
N PHE A 132 -2.30 -7.07 9.15
CA PHE A 132 -2.43 -8.32 9.88
C PHE A 132 -2.76 -9.43 8.89
N ARG A 133 -1.97 -10.53 8.89
CA ARG A 133 -2.17 -11.70 8.06
C ARG A 133 -1.95 -12.96 8.86
N ASP A 134 -2.97 -13.76 8.97
CA ASP A 134 -2.97 -14.99 9.74
C ASP A 134 -3.51 -16.17 8.94
N THR A 135 -2.98 -17.34 9.19
CA THR A 135 -3.45 -18.61 8.63
C THR A 135 -3.67 -19.58 9.76
N TYR A 136 -4.90 -19.99 9.95
CA TYR A 136 -5.27 -21.03 10.89
C TYR A 136 -5.65 -22.31 10.12
N SER A 137 -4.99 -23.41 10.48
CA SER A 137 -5.22 -24.72 9.91
C SER A 137 -5.78 -25.64 10.99
N TRP A 138 -7.04 -25.98 10.84
CA TRP A 138 -7.71 -26.92 11.75
C TRP A 138 -7.76 -28.30 11.11
N SER A 139 -7.29 -29.31 11.87
CA SER A 139 -7.37 -30.71 11.48
C SER A 139 -8.42 -31.43 12.30
N SER A 140 -9.23 -32.25 11.64
CA SER A 140 -10.16 -33.16 12.32
C SER A 140 -9.55 -34.54 12.60
N LEU A 141 -8.28 -34.75 12.24
CA LEU A 141 -7.57 -35.99 12.46
C LEU A 141 -6.64 -35.85 13.67
N ASP A 142 -6.71 -36.79 14.61
CA ASP A 142 -5.84 -36.81 15.80
C ASP A 142 -4.34 -36.97 15.46
N THR A 143 -4.05 -37.52 14.27
CA THR A 143 -2.68 -37.70 13.77
C THR A 143 -2.03 -36.45 13.25
N THR A 144 -2.82 -35.39 12.97
CA THR A 144 -2.32 -34.13 12.37
C THR A 144 -2.74 -32.98 13.26
N PRO A 145 -1.81 -32.30 13.94
CA PRO A 145 -2.16 -31.21 14.84
C PRO A 145 -2.68 -29.98 14.08
N SER A 146 -3.64 -29.30 14.67
CA SER A 146 -4.04 -27.98 14.23
C SER A 146 -2.95 -26.96 14.56
N TYR A 147 -2.72 -25.98 13.68
CA TYR A 147 -1.70 -24.97 13.89
C TYR A 147 -2.14 -23.59 13.41
N ASN A 148 -1.57 -22.57 14.03
CA ASN A 148 -1.71 -21.19 13.65
C ASN A 148 -0.39 -20.64 13.10
N ARG A 149 -0.47 -19.83 12.04
CA ARG A 149 0.70 -19.21 11.43
C ARG A 149 0.43 -17.72 11.19
N LEU A 150 0.96 -16.89 12.07
CA LEU A 150 0.98 -15.46 11.87
C LEU A 150 2.00 -15.10 10.78
N ASN A 151 1.52 -14.72 9.60
CA ASN A 151 2.33 -14.42 8.42
C ASN A 151 2.87 -12.99 8.45
N ALA A 152 2.04 -12.02 8.86
CA ALA A 152 2.44 -10.62 9.02
C ALA A 152 1.61 -9.96 10.12
N ALA A 153 2.24 -9.13 10.94
CA ALA A 153 1.59 -8.24 11.90
C ALA A 153 2.51 -7.05 12.11
N TYR A 154 2.30 -5.97 11.36
CA TYR A 154 3.18 -4.81 11.45
C TYR A 154 2.42 -3.49 11.32
N TYR A 155 3.03 -2.47 11.90
CA TYR A 155 2.71 -1.06 11.69
C TYR A 155 3.75 -0.43 10.76
N GLU A 156 3.31 0.30 9.75
CA GLU A 156 4.16 1.06 8.84
C GLU A 156 3.79 2.54 8.91
N TYR A 157 4.80 3.38 9.02
CA TYR A 157 4.70 4.82 8.93
C TYR A 157 5.57 5.32 7.79
N ARG A 158 5.03 6.17 6.94
CA ARG A 158 5.76 6.86 5.87
C ARG A 158 5.46 8.36 5.94
N GLY A 159 6.46 9.13 6.32
CA GLY A 159 6.40 10.58 6.26
C GLY A 159 6.49 11.06 4.81
N LEU A 160 5.52 11.86 4.38
CA LEU A 160 5.46 12.36 3.00
C LEU A 160 6.30 13.62 2.80
N GLN A 161 6.56 14.35 3.88
CA GLN A 161 7.34 15.59 3.86
C GLN A 161 8.83 15.38 4.15
N ASN A 162 9.15 14.44 5.05
CA ASN A 162 10.52 14.22 5.53
C ASN A 162 11.16 12.94 4.95
N SER A 163 10.46 12.24 4.08
CA SER A 163 10.92 10.97 3.46
C SER A 163 11.34 9.89 4.48
N PHE A 164 10.95 10.04 5.75
CA PHE A 164 11.19 9.04 6.77
C PHE A 164 10.18 7.90 6.65
N THR A 165 10.67 6.66 6.69
CA THR A 165 9.83 5.47 6.70
C THR A 165 10.23 4.57 7.86
N THR A 166 9.26 3.99 8.54
CA THR A 166 9.51 2.95 9.52
C THR A 166 8.46 1.87 9.45
N ARG A 167 8.87 0.64 9.75
CA ARG A 167 7.97 -0.50 9.86
C ARG A 167 8.41 -1.35 11.05
N ILE A 168 7.45 -1.70 11.92
CA ILE A 168 7.70 -2.42 13.17
C ILE A 168 6.73 -3.59 13.26
N GLY A 169 7.24 -4.76 13.62
CA GLY A 169 6.47 -5.98 13.82
C GLY A 169 6.95 -7.16 12.98
N ARG A 170 6.04 -8.14 12.80
CA ARG A 170 6.31 -9.32 11.97
C ARG A 170 6.10 -8.99 10.50
N GLN A 171 7.14 -9.10 9.70
CA GLN A 171 7.16 -8.64 8.33
C GLN A 171 8.07 -9.49 7.43
N THR A 172 7.91 -9.32 6.11
CA THR A 172 8.83 -9.84 5.11
C THR A 172 9.83 -8.77 4.70
N GLY A 173 11.05 -9.15 4.38
CA GLY A 173 12.09 -8.23 3.92
C GLY A 173 11.67 -7.47 2.65
N LEU A 174 12.09 -6.21 2.55
CA LEU A 174 11.79 -5.31 1.41
C LEU A 174 12.76 -5.50 0.24
N SER A 175 13.91 -6.13 0.45
CA SER A 175 14.96 -6.33 -0.57
C SER A 175 15.85 -7.52 -0.24
N GLY A 176 16.58 -8.03 -1.25
CA GLY A 176 17.46 -9.19 -1.14
C GLY A 176 18.49 -9.06 -0.02
N GLY A 177 18.68 -10.14 0.72
CA GLY A 177 19.59 -10.24 1.86
C GLY A 177 18.93 -10.30 3.23
N LEU A 178 17.64 -10.00 3.34
CA LEU A 178 16.87 -10.19 4.57
C LEU A 178 16.15 -11.54 4.57
N PRO A 179 16.04 -12.22 5.75
CA PRO A 179 15.26 -13.44 5.84
C PRO A 179 13.83 -13.20 5.38
N ASN A 180 13.23 -14.21 4.78
CA ASN A 180 11.92 -14.14 4.15
C ASN A 180 10.82 -13.62 5.09
N ARG A 181 10.96 -13.87 6.39
CA ARG A 181 10.06 -13.38 7.45
C ARG A 181 10.87 -13.17 8.74
N PHE A 182 10.67 -12.04 9.40
CA PHE A 182 11.34 -11.71 10.66
C PHE A 182 10.47 -10.81 11.53
N ASP A 183 10.74 -10.81 12.81
CA ASP A 183 10.16 -9.91 13.80
C ASP A 183 11.18 -8.81 14.10
N GLY A 184 10.81 -7.56 13.89
CA GLY A 184 11.74 -6.45 14.10
C GLY A 184 11.25 -5.11 13.59
N ALA A 185 12.16 -4.15 13.56
CA ALA A 185 11.92 -2.82 13.04
C ALA A 185 12.86 -2.53 11.85
N ILE A 186 12.32 -1.82 10.86
CA ILE A 186 13.06 -1.26 9.73
C ILE A 186 12.82 0.24 9.75
N ALA A 187 13.87 1.04 9.66
CA ALA A 187 13.78 2.47 9.46
C ALA A 187 14.55 2.85 8.19
N GLY A 188 13.99 3.76 7.41
CA GLY A 188 14.58 4.28 6.19
C GLY A 188 14.48 5.80 6.14
N LEU A 189 15.55 6.47 5.73
CA LEU A 189 15.59 7.88 5.42
C LEU A 189 15.82 8.04 3.93
N GLY A 190 14.84 8.62 3.24
CA GLY A 190 14.98 8.99 1.84
C GLY A 190 15.64 10.35 1.77
N MET A 191 16.87 10.43 1.27
CA MET A 191 17.51 11.71 0.96
C MET A 191 16.96 12.25 -0.36
N ALA A 192 16.30 13.38 -0.31
CA ALA A 192 15.78 14.05 -1.49
C ALA A 192 16.95 14.70 -2.22
N ALA A 193 17.50 14.03 -3.20
CA ALA A 193 18.06 14.55 -4.44
C ALA A 193 18.79 13.43 -5.20
N ALA A 194 18.40 13.18 -6.41
CA ALA A 194 19.08 12.50 -7.54
C ALA A 194 19.62 11.07 -7.37
N LYS A 195 19.89 10.57 -6.17
CA LYS A 195 20.20 9.14 -5.93
C LYS A 195 19.62 8.73 -4.58
N ARG A 196 18.59 7.89 -4.61
CA ARG A 196 17.98 7.30 -3.41
C ARG A 196 18.99 6.36 -2.73
N ALA A 197 19.80 6.88 -1.81
CA ALA A 197 20.48 6.05 -0.84
C ALA A 197 19.50 5.81 0.30
N VAL A 198 18.91 4.63 0.34
CA VAL A 198 18.09 4.18 1.48
C VAL A 198 19.07 3.60 2.50
N ILE A 199 19.20 4.24 3.64
CA ILE A 199 19.94 3.66 4.78
C ILE A 199 18.92 2.83 5.55
N ASP A 200 18.94 1.51 5.33
CA ASP A 200 18.12 0.57 6.07
C ASP A 200 18.79 0.23 7.41
N TRP A 201 18.18 0.70 8.49
CA TRP A 201 18.52 0.26 9.83
C TRP A 201 17.65 -0.91 10.23
N LEU A 202 18.26 -2.07 10.41
CA LEU A 202 17.59 -3.26 10.90
C LEU A 202 17.86 -3.43 12.40
N VAL A 203 16.86 -3.16 13.22
CA VAL A 203 16.93 -3.49 14.65
C VAL A 203 16.29 -4.86 14.84
N ARG A 204 17.11 -5.88 15.12
CA ARG A 204 16.61 -7.19 15.57
C ARG A 204 16.23 -7.08 17.05
N CYS A 205 14.93 -7.07 17.35
CA CYS A 205 14.47 -7.37 18.71
C CYS A 205 14.81 -8.84 19.04
N GLY A 206 15.72 -9.03 20.00
CA GLY A 206 16.32 -10.23 20.47
C GLY A 206 15.56 -11.54 20.23
N ARG A 207 16.04 -12.29 19.25
CA ARG A 207 15.72 -13.70 19.16
C ARG A 207 16.82 -14.46 19.88
N GLY A 208 16.46 -15.07 21.01
CA GLY A 208 17.29 -16.12 21.56
C GLY A 208 17.66 -17.10 20.45
N GLU A 209 18.92 -17.44 20.38
CA GLU A 209 19.49 -18.42 19.46
C GLU A 209 18.67 -19.70 19.53
N GLN A 210 17.94 -20.03 18.48
CA GLN A 210 17.57 -21.41 18.26
C GLN A 210 18.86 -22.12 17.82
N LYS A 211 19.51 -22.79 18.79
CA LYS A 211 20.52 -23.81 18.52
C LYS A 211 19.88 -24.85 17.59
N VAL A 212 20.27 -24.82 16.35
CA VAL A 212 20.09 -25.96 15.45
C VAL A 212 21.11 -26.99 15.93
N THR A 213 20.66 -27.98 16.66
CA THR A 213 21.44 -29.20 16.94
C THR A 213 21.21 -30.10 15.73
N TYR A 214 22.29 -30.40 15.02
CA TYR A 214 22.34 -31.43 13.99
C TYR A 214 22.17 -32.83 14.60
#